data_6129e08797978f70dd1b31a0e051ace4
#
_entry.id   6129e08797978f70dd1b31a0e051ace4
#
_cell.length_a   1.000
_cell.length_b   1.000
_cell.length_c   1.000
_cell.angle_alpha   90.00
_cell.angle_beta   90.00
_cell.angle_gamma   90.00
#
_symmetry.space_group_name_H-M   'P 1'
#
loop_
_entity.id
_entity.type
_entity.pdbx_description
1 polymer ?
#
loop_
_entity_poly.entity_id
_entity_poly.type
_entity_poly.pdbx_seq_one_letter_code
_entity_poly.pdbx_strand_id
1 'polypeptide(L)'
;AGRALRAAHGHAPERADRLVFAAFTYKGEGSPTLAKRAEQLAYYRSHNMRKRDRDMIRSIATRDKPGTSDPAAIEALADAEMVFGDQIPTGTYLDMTANLPVVHPDKVLAPVLLVRGEYDGIATVADLEEFFNKLPNGDRQFIILPGTAHSVALAINRQLFWHATRSFLNMPSPMAT
;
A
#
# COMPACT_ATOMS: atom_id res chain seq x y z
N ALA A 1 0.76 6.53 4.21
CA ALA A 1 0.57 5.26 4.95
C ALA A 1 1.73 4.98 5.90
N GLY A 2 3.00 4.98 5.45
CA GLY A 2 4.16 4.60 6.29
C GLY A 2 4.37 5.44 7.56
N ARG A 3 4.08 6.76 7.54
CA ARG A 3 4.19 7.61 8.75
C ARG A 3 3.11 7.34 9.78
N ALA A 4 1.88 7.08 9.34
CA ALA A 4 0.78 6.72 10.24
C ALA A 4 1.05 5.37 10.93
N LEU A 5 1.63 4.41 10.22
CA LEU A 5 2.04 3.11 10.76
C LEU A 5 3.22 3.20 11.74
N ARG A 6 4.21 4.08 11.48
CA ARG A 6 5.28 4.36 12.45
C ARG A 6 4.73 4.94 13.76
N ALA A 7 3.78 5.87 13.67
CA ALA A 7 3.18 6.48 14.84
C ALA A 7 2.28 5.50 15.61
N ALA A 8 1.50 4.68 14.92
CA ALA A 8 0.56 3.78 15.56
C ALA A 8 1.24 2.56 16.22
N HIS A 9 2.32 2.04 15.65
CA HIS A 9 2.92 0.78 16.12
C HIS A 9 4.26 0.95 16.83
N GLY A 10 5.07 1.97 16.49
CA GLY A 10 6.34 2.21 17.18
C GLY A 10 6.22 2.80 18.58
N HIS A 11 5.10 3.46 18.89
CA HIS A 11 4.90 4.18 20.15
C HIS A 11 3.69 3.73 20.98
N ALA A 12 2.76 2.96 20.41
CA ALA A 12 1.56 2.50 21.09
C ALA A 12 1.01 1.20 20.44
N PRO A 13 1.73 0.07 20.55
CA PRO A 13 1.35 -1.20 19.93
C PRO A 13 -0.01 -1.72 20.40
N GLU A 14 -0.43 -1.34 21.61
CA GLU A 14 -1.72 -1.69 22.20
C GLU A 14 -2.92 -1.02 21.53
N ARG A 15 -2.71 -0.07 20.62
CA ARG A 15 -3.79 0.67 19.95
C ARG A 15 -4.36 -0.02 18.71
N ALA A 16 -3.79 -1.14 18.30
CA ALA A 16 -4.24 -1.87 17.13
C ALA A 16 -4.23 -3.37 17.40
N ASP A 17 -5.40 -3.96 17.43
CA ASP A 17 -5.58 -5.41 17.63
C ASP A 17 -5.14 -6.22 16.40
N ARG A 18 -5.34 -5.69 15.20
CA ARG A 18 -4.99 -6.30 13.91
C ARG A 18 -4.61 -5.25 12.88
N LEU A 19 -3.73 -5.57 11.96
CA LEU A 19 -3.28 -4.68 10.89
C LEU A 19 -3.53 -5.29 9.50
N VAL A 20 -4.02 -4.47 8.58
CA VAL A 20 -4.12 -4.82 7.17
C VAL A 20 -3.19 -3.92 6.37
N PHE A 21 -2.20 -4.49 5.73
CA PHE A 21 -1.31 -3.82 4.79
C PHE A 21 -1.79 -4.11 3.36
N ALA A 22 -2.42 -3.13 2.74
CA ALA A 22 -2.86 -3.21 1.36
C ALA A 22 -2.12 -2.16 0.52
N ALA A 23 -1.78 -2.49 -0.72
CA ALA A 23 -0.99 -1.61 -1.58
C ALA A 23 0.32 -1.14 -0.88
N PHE A 24 0.95 -2.06 -0.18
CA PHE A 24 2.16 -1.84 0.63
C PHE A 24 3.40 -2.21 -0.17
N THR A 25 4.51 -1.54 0.08
CA THR A 25 5.84 -1.95 -0.37
C THR A 25 6.80 -1.91 0.82
N TYR A 26 7.71 -2.87 0.87
CA TYR A 26 8.70 -2.99 1.94
C TYR A 26 10.00 -2.24 1.60
N LYS A 27 10.83 -2.83 0.75
CA LYS A 27 12.06 -2.24 0.26
C LYS A 27 11.90 -1.67 -1.16
N GLY A 28 10.91 -2.18 -1.90
CA GLY A 28 10.65 -1.80 -3.27
C GLY A 28 11.61 -2.45 -4.27
N GLU A 29 12.30 -3.51 -3.87
CA GLU A 29 13.24 -4.22 -4.73
C GLU A 29 12.51 -4.86 -5.94
N GLY A 30 13.09 -4.70 -7.12
CA GLY A 30 12.53 -5.22 -8.37
C GLY A 30 11.30 -4.45 -8.89
N SER A 31 10.90 -3.34 -8.26
CA SER A 31 9.75 -2.54 -8.68
C SER A 31 10.09 -1.66 -9.89
N PRO A 32 9.48 -1.89 -11.07
CA PRO A 32 9.68 -1.01 -12.23
C PRO A 32 9.11 0.39 -12.00
N THR A 33 8.04 0.51 -11.22
CA THR A 33 7.43 1.80 -10.89
C THR A 33 8.33 2.63 -9.99
N LEU A 34 8.97 2.02 -8.98
CA LEU A 34 9.86 2.76 -8.09
C LEU A 34 11.19 3.10 -8.77
N ALA A 35 11.71 2.23 -9.62
CA ALA A 35 12.88 2.54 -10.46
C ALA A 35 12.64 3.80 -11.30
N LYS A 36 11.49 3.87 -11.99
CA LYS A 36 11.12 5.08 -12.77
C LYS A 36 10.93 6.32 -11.89
N ARG A 37 10.37 6.16 -10.67
CA ARG A 37 10.23 7.29 -9.74
C ARG A 37 11.57 7.80 -9.23
N ALA A 38 12.57 6.94 -9.09
CA ALA A 38 13.90 7.31 -8.62
C ALA A 38 14.61 8.30 -9.58
N GLU A 39 14.25 8.31 -10.87
CA GLU A 39 14.73 9.30 -11.85
C GLU A 39 14.39 10.74 -11.46
N GLN A 40 13.34 10.92 -10.62
CA GLN A 40 12.89 12.23 -10.14
C GLN A 40 13.32 12.54 -8.69
N LEU A 41 14.27 11.81 -8.14
CA LEU A 41 14.70 11.97 -6.75
C LEU A 41 15.19 13.40 -6.45
N ALA A 42 15.94 14.03 -7.37
CA ALA A 42 16.41 15.41 -7.22
C ALA A 42 15.23 16.39 -7.06
N TYR A 43 14.18 16.20 -7.85
CA TYR A 43 12.96 17.00 -7.75
C TYR A 43 12.29 16.81 -6.38
N TYR A 44 12.13 15.57 -5.90
CA TYR A 44 11.49 15.31 -4.60
C TYR A 44 12.28 15.84 -3.40
N ARG A 45 13.59 15.99 -3.53
CA ARG A 45 14.45 16.62 -2.51
C ARG A 45 14.33 18.13 -2.47
N SER A 46 14.10 18.77 -3.60
CA SER A 46 14.08 20.24 -3.72
C SER A 46 12.70 20.87 -3.70
N HIS A 47 11.61 20.09 -3.83
CA HIS A 47 10.24 20.57 -3.89
C HIS A 47 9.36 19.86 -2.85
N ASN A 48 8.61 20.63 -2.08
CA ASN A 48 7.69 20.10 -1.07
C ASN A 48 6.35 19.65 -1.65
N MET A 49 6.00 20.09 -2.86
CA MET A 49 4.75 19.82 -3.54
C MET A 49 4.99 19.34 -4.97
N ARG A 50 4.06 18.54 -5.48
CA ARG A 50 4.01 18.10 -6.88
C ARG A 50 2.59 18.12 -7.40
N LYS A 51 2.45 18.25 -8.71
CA LYS A 51 1.16 18.17 -9.38
C LYS A 51 0.55 16.77 -9.23
N ARG A 52 -0.78 16.74 -8.96
CA ARG A 52 -1.62 15.56 -8.96
C ARG A 52 -2.98 15.94 -9.55
N ASP A 53 -3.06 15.90 -10.85
CA ASP A 53 -4.30 16.14 -11.60
C ASP A 53 -5.09 14.83 -11.85
N ARG A 54 -6.24 14.96 -12.50
CA ARG A 54 -7.10 13.82 -12.85
C ARG A 54 -6.39 12.78 -13.70
N ASP A 55 -5.55 13.21 -14.65
CA ASP A 55 -4.86 12.29 -15.54
C ASP A 55 -3.81 11.48 -14.76
N MET A 56 -3.16 12.08 -13.79
CA MET A 56 -2.28 11.36 -12.90
C MET A 56 -3.05 10.35 -12.05
N ILE A 57 -4.23 10.69 -11.51
CA ILE A 57 -5.08 9.77 -10.74
C ILE A 57 -5.48 8.58 -11.62
N ARG A 58 -5.98 8.83 -12.83
CA ARG A 58 -6.31 7.79 -13.81
C ARG A 58 -5.12 6.90 -14.14
N SER A 59 -3.93 7.49 -14.32
CA SER A 59 -2.71 6.76 -14.65
C SER A 59 -2.30 5.76 -13.57
N ILE A 60 -2.53 6.07 -12.29
CA ILE A 60 -2.26 5.14 -11.17
C ILE A 60 -3.14 3.90 -11.28
N ALA A 61 -4.39 4.06 -11.69
CA ALA A 61 -5.36 2.98 -11.79
C ALA A 61 -5.14 2.07 -13.02
N THR A 62 -4.50 2.59 -14.07
CA THR A 62 -4.34 1.87 -15.34
C THR A 62 -2.92 1.42 -15.63
N ARG A 63 -1.92 1.95 -14.92
CA ARG A 63 -0.49 1.76 -15.16
C ARG A 63 -0.05 0.31 -15.16
N ASP A 64 -0.46 -0.46 -14.15
CA ASP A 64 0.06 -1.82 -13.94
C ASP A 64 -0.67 -2.84 -14.84
N LYS A 65 -1.99 -2.72 -14.93
CA LYS A 65 -2.84 -3.54 -15.80
C LYS A 65 -4.13 -2.80 -16.14
N PRO A 66 -4.29 -2.29 -17.37
CA PRO A 66 -5.54 -1.67 -17.81
C PRO A 66 -6.73 -2.63 -17.64
N GLY A 67 -7.89 -2.09 -17.28
CA GLY A 67 -9.14 -2.85 -17.10
C GLY A 67 -9.32 -3.55 -15.76
N THR A 68 -8.36 -3.42 -14.84
CA THR A 68 -8.49 -4.00 -13.48
C THR A 68 -9.19 -3.08 -12.48
N SER A 69 -9.20 -1.78 -12.74
CA SER A 69 -9.84 -0.78 -11.87
C SER A 69 -11.22 -0.40 -12.39
N ASP A 70 -12.13 -0.07 -11.47
CA ASP A 70 -13.48 0.41 -11.79
C ASP A 70 -13.40 1.90 -12.24
N PRO A 71 -13.73 2.23 -13.50
CA PRO A 71 -13.65 3.59 -13.99
C PRO A 71 -14.51 4.59 -13.19
N ALA A 72 -15.70 4.17 -12.73
CA ALA A 72 -16.57 5.03 -11.95
C ALA A 72 -15.98 5.34 -10.57
N ALA A 73 -15.33 4.35 -9.94
CA ALA A 73 -14.63 4.55 -8.67
C ALA A 73 -13.41 5.48 -8.83
N ILE A 74 -12.70 5.40 -9.96
CA ILE A 74 -11.55 6.28 -10.25
C ILE A 74 -12.00 7.73 -10.46
N GLU A 75 -13.08 7.96 -11.22
CA GLU A 75 -13.62 9.31 -11.40
C GLU A 75 -14.16 9.89 -10.09
N ALA A 76 -14.88 9.09 -9.29
CA ALA A 76 -15.34 9.53 -7.97
C ALA A 76 -14.18 9.90 -7.04
N LEU A 77 -13.06 9.14 -7.06
CA LEU A 77 -11.85 9.50 -6.33
C LEU A 77 -11.27 10.81 -6.84
N ALA A 78 -11.18 10.99 -8.16
CA ALA A 78 -10.67 12.21 -8.75
C ALA A 78 -11.53 13.43 -8.37
N ASP A 79 -12.86 13.29 -8.39
CA ASP A 79 -13.77 14.34 -7.94
C ASP A 79 -13.53 14.69 -6.47
N ALA A 80 -13.42 13.70 -5.60
CA ALA A 80 -13.19 13.90 -4.17
C ALA A 80 -11.82 14.54 -3.86
N GLU A 81 -10.77 14.19 -4.60
CA GLU A 81 -9.43 14.76 -4.39
C GLU A 81 -9.31 16.18 -4.95
N MET A 82 -9.91 16.47 -6.10
CA MET A 82 -9.76 17.77 -6.78
C MET A 82 -10.37 18.95 -6.00
N VAL A 83 -11.28 18.72 -5.06
CA VAL A 83 -11.78 19.78 -4.16
C VAL A 83 -10.70 20.36 -3.27
N PHE A 84 -9.59 19.62 -3.04
CA PHE A 84 -8.44 20.06 -2.24
C PHE A 84 -7.31 20.67 -3.10
N GLY A 85 -7.54 20.85 -4.40
CA GLY A 85 -6.55 21.33 -5.35
C GLY A 85 -5.82 20.19 -6.09
N ASP A 86 -4.88 20.60 -6.93
CA ASP A 86 -4.16 19.70 -7.84
C ASP A 86 -2.71 19.43 -7.40
N GLN A 87 -2.39 19.68 -6.14
CA GLN A 87 -1.04 19.49 -5.61
C GLN A 87 -1.05 18.60 -4.36
N ILE A 88 -0.04 17.75 -4.26
CA ILE A 88 0.19 16.88 -3.11
C ILE A 88 1.64 16.99 -2.61
N PRO A 89 1.89 16.72 -1.31
CA PRO A 89 3.23 16.71 -0.76
C PRO A 89 4.13 15.64 -1.41
N THR A 90 5.39 15.98 -1.63
CA THR A 90 6.40 15.08 -2.20
C THR A 90 6.97 14.07 -1.20
N GLY A 91 6.75 14.25 0.10
CA GLY A 91 7.38 13.44 1.15
C GLY A 91 7.18 11.92 0.97
N THR A 92 5.99 11.47 0.58
CA THR A 92 5.75 10.05 0.30
C THR A 92 6.57 9.54 -0.88
N TYR A 93 6.76 10.35 -1.91
CA TYR A 93 7.58 10.00 -3.08
C TYR A 93 9.06 9.96 -2.73
N LEU A 94 9.52 10.89 -1.90
CA LEU A 94 10.89 10.89 -1.37
C LEU A 94 11.15 9.63 -0.53
N ASP A 95 10.21 9.25 0.37
CA ASP A 95 10.34 8.04 1.16
C ASP A 95 10.42 6.79 0.28
N MET A 96 9.55 6.67 -0.72
CA MET A 96 9.55 5.53 -1.65
C MET A 96 10.80 5.43 -2.54
N THR A 97 11.51 6.53 -2.75
CA THR A 97 12.67 6.56 -3.66
C THR A 97 14.02 6.57 -2.95
N ALA A 98 14.07 6.95 -1.67
CA ALA A 98 15.33 7.13 -0.97
C ALA A 98 15.38 6.55 0.46
N ASN A 99 14.22 6.27 1.07
CA ASN A 99 14.15 5.98 2.51
C ASN A 99 13.51 4.62 2.83
N LEU A 100 13.27 3.75 1.84
CA LEU A 100 12.78 2.40 2.13
C LEU A 100 13.88 1.53 2.77
N PRO A 101 13.50 0.66 3.70
CA PRO A 101 12.16 0.44 4.25
C PRO A 101 11.79 1.48 5.31
N VAL A 102 10.54 1.94 5.31
CA VAL A 102 10.00 2.83 6.34
C VAL A 102 9.28 2.11 7.46
N VAL A 103 9.01 0.82 7.30
CA VAL A 103 8.41 -0.06 8.30
C VAL A 103 9.36 -1.22 8.57
N HIS A 104 9.70 -1.44 9.83
CA HIS A 104 10.52 -2.56 10.28
C HIS A 104 9.62 -3.71 10.74
N PRO A 105 9.63 -4.87 10.06
CA PRO A 105 8.71 -5.98 10.36
C PRO A 105 8.86 -6.52 11.78
N ASP A 106 10.07 -6.55 12.32
CA ASP A 106 10.38 -7.00 13.69
C ASP A 106 9.67 -6.17 14.79
N LYS A 107 9.24 -4.96 14.44
CA LYS A 107 8.51 -4.05 15.36
C LYS A 107 6.99 -4.12 15.18
N VAL A 108 6.49 -4.92 14.25
CA VAL A 108 5.07 -5.10 14.00
C VAL A 108 4.58 -6.31 14.79
N LEU A 109 4.12 -6.06 16.02
CA LEU A 109 3.75 -7.12 16.97
C LEU A 109 2.32 -7.61 16.83
N ALA A 110 1.41 -6.82 16.26
CA ALA A 110 0.04 -7.22 16.02
C ALA A 110 -0.07 -8.27 14.92
N PRO A 111 -1.16 -9.08 14.91
CA PRO A 111 -1.53 -9.88 13.76
C PRO A 111 -1.61 -9.07 12.47
N VAL A 112 -1.14 -9.64 11.35
CA VAL A 112 -1.02 -8.94 10.06
C VAL A 112 -1.70 -9.70 8.93
N LEU A 113 -2.53 -9.01 8.16
CA LEU A 113 -2.93 -9.41 6.81
C LEU A 113 -2.19 -8.57 5.78
N LEU A 114 -1.38 -9.21 4.95
CA LEU A 114 -0.77 -8.62 3.78
C LEU A 114 -1.64 -8.89 2.55
N VAL A 115 -2.01 -7.82 1.82
CA VAL A 115 -2.85 -7.94 0.62
C VAL A 115 -2.14 -7.32 -0.57
N ARG A 116 -1.99 -8.09 -1.63
CA ARG A 116 -1.40 -7.68 -2.90
C ARG A 116 -2.35 -7.96 -4.06
N GLY A 117 -2.39 -7.06 -5.04
CA GLY A 117 -3.01 -7.36 -6.33
C GLY A 117 -2.10 -8.24 -7.21
N GLU A 118 -2.69 -9.14 -8.00
CA GLU A 118 -1.97 -10.02 -8.95
C GLU A 118 -1.00 -9.22 -9.84
N TYR A 119 -1.45 -8.07 -10.34
CA TYR A 119 -0.70 -7.21 -11.27
C TYR A 119 -0.06 -5.99 -10.61
N ASP A 120 0.15 -6.01 -9.29
CA ASP A 120 0.78 -4.87 -8.60
C ASP A 120 2.20 -4.61 -9.11
N GLY A 121 2.41 -3.46 -9.75
CA GLY A 121 3.70 -3.03 -10.30
C GLY A 121 4.56 -2.20 -9.34
N ILE A 122 4.11 -1.99 -8.09
CA ILE A 122 4.89 -1.28 -7.08
C ILE A 122 5.62 -2.25 -6.17
N ALA A 123 4.93 -3.26 -5.63
CA ALA A 123 5.52 -4.25 -4.75
C ALA A 123 5.63 -5.60 -5.46
N THR A 124 6.82 -6.17 -5.53
CA THR A 124 7.01 -7.53 -6.01
C THR A 124 6.55 -8.54 -4.95
N VAL A 125 6.25 -9.76 -5.37
CA VAL A 125 5.93 -10.85 -4.44
C VAL A 125 7.11 -11.09 -3.50
N ALA A 126 8.33 -11.17 -4.03
CA ALA A 126 9.54 -11.39 -3.25
C ALA A 126 9.79 -10.31 -2.17
N ASP A 127 9.55 -9.02 -2.49
CA ASP A 127 9.66 -7.92 -1.53
C ASP A 127 8.69 -8.09 -0.35
N LEU A 128 7.46 -8.52 -0.65
CA LEU A 128 6.43 -8.74 0.36
C LEU A 128 6.61 -10.05 1.14
N GLU A 129 7.11 -11.11 0.51
CA GLU A 129 7.47 -12.37 1.18
C GLU A 129 8.61 -12.15 2.18
N GLU A 130 9.60 -11.35 1.83
CA GLU A 130 10.68 -11.00 2.77
C GLU A 130 10.11 -10.28 4.00
N PHE A 131 9.22 -9.30 3.81
CA PHE A 131 8.54 -8.64 4.92
C PHE A 131 7.72 -9.61 5.76
N PHE A 132 6.89 -10.43 5.11
CA PHE A 132 6.02 -11.41 5.75
C PHE A 132 6.78 -12.42 6.62
N ASN A 133 7.90 -12.93 6.11
CA ASN A 133 8.71 -13.91 6.82
C ASN A 133 9.40 -13.34 8.06
N LYS A 134 9.62 -12.03 8.11
CA LYS A 134 10.22 -11.32 9.25
C LYS A 134 9.23 -10.87 10.32
N LEU A 135 7.93 -11.00 10.09
CA LEU A 135 6.92 -10.66 11.10
C LEU A 135 7.03 -11.62 12.29
N PRO A 136 7.11 -11.09 13.53
CA PRO A 136 7.29 -11.93 14.73
C PRO A 136 6.00 -12.65 15.14
N ASN A 137 4.83 -12.11 14.83
CA ASN A 137 3.55 -12.71 15.21
C ASN A 137 3.18 -13.84 14.25
N GLY A 138 2.86 -15.03 14.79
CA GLY A 138 2.43 -16.20 14.02
C GLY A 138 1.05 -16.06 13.39
N ASP A 139 0.16 -15.21 13.95
CA ASP A 139 -1.14 -14.87 13.34
C ASP A 139 -0.92 -13.86 12.20
N ARG A 140 -0.44 -14.38 11.07
CA ARG A 140 -0.13 -13.58 9.88
C ARG A 140 -0.62 -14.27 8.62
N GLN A 141 -1.13 -13.50 7.69
CA GLN A 141 -1.65 -13.97 6.41
C GLN A 141 -1.09 -13.13 5.26
N PHE A 142 -0.83 -13.77 4.12
CA PHE A 142 -0.48 -13.09 2.88
C PHE A 142 -1.38 -13.60 1.77
N ILE A 143 -2.10 -12.71 1.11
CA ILE A 143 -3.00 -13.04 0.02
C ILE A 143 -2.68 -12.22 -1.23
N ILE A 144 -2.84 -12.87 -2.39
CA ILE A 144 -2.78 -12.24 -3.70
C ILE A 144 -4.20 -12.29 -4.29
N LEU A 145 -4.74 -11.13 -4.64
CA LEU A 145 -6.08 -11.00 -5.18
C LEU A 145 -6.04 -11.10 -6.70
N PRO A 146 -6.71 -12.09 -7.30
CA PRO A 146 -6.73 -12.27 -8.76
C PRO A 146 -7.45 -11.11 -9.45
N GLY A 147 -7.01 -10.78 -10.66
CA GLY A 147 -7.61 -9.74 -11.50
C GLY A 147 -7.55 -8.33 -10.92
N THR A 148 -6.65 -8.07 -9.98
CA THR A 148 -6.45 -6.75 -9.37
C THR A 148 -5.03 -6.24 -9.55
N ALA A 149 -4.86 -4.91 -9.62
CA ALA A 149 -3.55 -4.24 -9.65
C ALA A 149 -3.26 -3.56 -8.28
N HIS A 150 -2.35 -2.61 -8.24
CA HIS A 150 -1.94 -1.93 -7.00
C HIS A 150 -3.11 -1.34 -6.19
N SER A 151 -4.07 -0.71 -6.86
CA SER A 151 -5.22 -0.04 -6.20
C SER A 151 -6.34 -1.03 -5.88
N VAL A 152 -6.09 -2.05 -5.07
CA VAL A 152 -7.01 -3.16 -4.77
C VAL A 152 -8.40 -2.71 -4.31
N ALA A 153 -8.49 -1.61 -3.55
CA ALA A 153 -9.77 -1.07 -3.06
C ALA A 153 -10.62 -0.39 -4.16
N LEU A 154 -10.02 -0.05 -5.29
CA LEU A 154 -10.66 0.59 -6.45
C LEU A 154 -10.80 -0.37 -7.63
N ALA A 155 -10.42 -1.64 -7.45
CA ALA A 155 -10.51 -2.65 -8.48
C ALA A 155 -11.96 -3.02 -8.81
N ILE A 156 -12.18 -3.55 -10.00
CA ILE A 156 -13.46 -4.17 -10.38
C ILE A 156 -13.79 -5.30 -9.40
N ASN A 157 -12.77 -6.08 -9.00
CA ASN A 157 -12.88 -7.18 -8.05
C ASN A 157 -12.66 -6.78 -6.59
N ARG A 158 -12.90 -5.50 -6.21
CA ARG A 158 -12.70 -4.98 -4.84
C ARG A 158 -13.45 -5.73 -3.74
N GLN A 159 -14.53 -6.43 -4.08
CA GLN A 159 -15.26 -7.29 -3.14
C GLN A 159 -14.38 -8.40 -2.55
N LEU A 160 -13.37 -8.88 -3.29
CA LEU A 160 -12.40 -9.86 -2.78
C LEU A 160 -11.54 -9.24 -1.67
N PHE A 161 -11.09 -8.00 -1.87
CA PHE A 161 -10.36 -7.24 -0.85
C PHE A 161 -11.20 -7.01 0.40
N TRP A 162 -12.46 -6.60 0.24
CA TRP A 162 -13.37 -6.38 1.38
C TRP A 162 -13.66 -7.66 2.14
N HIS A 163 -13.89 -8.77 1.42
CA HIS A 163 -14.13 -10.07 2.04
C HIS A 163 -12.92 -10.52 2.87
N ALA A 164 -11.74 -10.53 2.28
CA ALA A 164 -10.52 -10.93 2.96
C ALA A 164 -10.21 -10.06 4.19
N THR A 165 -10.32 -8.74 4.03
CA THR A 165 -10.11 -7.78 5.12
C THR A 165 -11.10 -7.99 6.25
N ARG A 166 -12.40 -8.10 5.94
CA ARG A 166 -13.45 -8.32 6.93
C ARG A 166 -13.27 -9.65 7.66
N SER A 167 -12.96 -10.72 6.94
CA SER A 167 -12.73 -12.04 7.53
C SER A 167 -11.56 -12.01 8.50
N PHE A 168 -10.44 -11.38 8.12
CA PHE A 168 -9.27 -11.25 8.97
C PHE A 168 -9.54 -10.40 10.22
N LEU A 169 -10.20 -9.25 10.07
CA LEU A 169 -10.48 -8.34 11.20
C LEU A 169 -11.45 -8.94 12.21
N ASN A 170 -12.34 -9.86 11.79
CA ASN A 170 -13.29 -10.54 12.66
C ASN A 170 -12.80 -11.93 13.11
N MET A 171 -11.58 -12.32 12.77
CA MET A 171 -11.04 -13.63 13.19
C MET A 171 -10.87 -13.69 14.69
N PRO A 172 -11.30 -14.78 15.36
CA PRO A 172 -11.06 -14.96 16.78
C PRO A 172 -9.56 -15.03 17.06
N SER A 173 -9.15 -14.55 18.23
CA SER A 173 -7.76 -14.72 18.66
C SER A 173 -7.42 -16.19 18.83
N PRO A 174 -6.17 -16.62 18.51
CA PRO A 174 -5.71 -17.96 18.81
C PRO A 174 -5.86 -18.26 20.31
N MET A 175 -6.26 -19.49 20.65
CA MET A 175 -6.23 -19.91 22.03
C MET A 175 -4.79 -19.99 22.52
N ALA A 176 -4.54 -19.54 23.75
CA ALA A 176 -3.24 -19.72 24.38
C ALA A 176 -2.97 -21.22 24.56
N THR A 177 -1.83 -21.68 24.05
CA THR A 177 -1.32 -23.04 24.25
C THR A 177 -0.43 -23.10 25.48
#